data_9ee0dccc5d9605334e7cb3fda92d2c74
#
_entry.id   9ee0dccc5d9605334e7cb3fda92d2c74
#
_cell.length_a   1.000
_cell.length_b   1.000
_cell.length_c   1.000
_cell.angle_alpha   90.00
_cell.angle_beta   90.00
_cell.angle_gamma   90.00
#
_symmetry.space_group_name_H-M   'P 1'
#
loop_
_entity.id
_entity.type
_entity.pdbx_description
1 polymer ?
#
loop_
_entity_poly.entity_id
_entity_poly.type
_entity_poly.pdbx_seq_one_letter_code
_entity_poly.pdbx_strand_id
1 'polypeptide(L)'
;MSKNMKKMISRMVSHRSFPYVMAFLMPFIICVVICIGNGVYPFGDNCILHIDMYHQYCPFFTEFLHKLRTGGSLQYSWNLGLGSDFVSLYAYYLASPLNFLIVLCPKHYVIEFMTILVLAKIALCGLTFFLFLKYHFHLIGKDSKLHKNQVIPALVFSTAYALSGFVAAYSWDIMWMDCILLFPLIMVGLEKLVREQKPGLYFVTLALSVFANYYISIMICIFLVFYFILLFFTQKGGKLKAFLRFAWYSLLAGSVSMVLLLPEIAVLSASGSAEDSFPKTLEWYFSVIAELGRAAAVTTSYTGNDHWPNLYAGAFTLVLVWLCVLD
;
A
#
# COMPACT_ATOMS: atom_id res chain seq x y z
N MET A 1 12.75 -24.40 28.66
CA MET A 1 13.54 -23.82 27.54
C MET A 1 15.01 -23.87 27.90
N SER A 2 15.82 -24.57 27.12
CA SER A 2 17.25 -24.84 27.38
C SER A 2 18.06 -23.53 27.46
N LYS A 3 19.10 -23.51 28.31
CA LYS A 3 20.02 -22.35 28.48
C LYS A 3 20.68 -21.92 27.15
N ASN A 4 20.92 -22.89 26.28
CA ASN A 4 21.45 -22.67 24.92
C ASN A 4 20.43 -21.99 24.02
N MET A 5 19.16 -22.35 24.10
CA MET A 5 18.07 -21.74 23.33
C MET A 5 17.82 -20.28 23.73
N LYS A 6 17.88 -19.98 25.06
CA LYS A 6 17.80 -18.58 25.56
C LYS A 6 18.97 -17.73 25.04
N LYS A 7 20.18 -18.26 25.00
CA LYS A 7 21.38 -17.57 24.51
C LYS A 7 21.32 -17.36 22.98
N MET A 8 20.80 -18.33 22.24
CA MET A 8 20.60 -18.23 20.79
C MET A 8 19.54 -17.15 20.45
N ILE A 9 18.38 -17.19 21.12
CA ILE A 9 17.32 -16.19 20.95
C ILE A 9 17.84 -14.79 21.32
N SER A 10 18.57 -14.66 22.43
CA SER A 10 19.17 -13.36 22.83
C SER A 10 20.15 -12.83 21.77
N ARG A 11 20.94 -13.69 21.14
CA ARG A 11 21.85 -13.30 20.04
C ARG A 11 21.07 -12.90 18.77
N MET A 12 20.02 -13.64 18.41
CA MET A 12 19.15 -13.30 17.27
C MET A 12 18.45 -11.95 17.48
N VAL A 13 17.85 -11.73 18.65
CA VAL A 13 17.16 -10.49 19.01
C VAL A 13 18.12 -9.29 19.07
N SER A 14 19.39 -9.53 19.43
CA SER A 14 20.42 -8.48 19.45
C SER A 14 20.99 -8.15 18.07
N HIS A 15 20.68 -8.95 17.03
CA HIS A 15 21.14 -8.68 15.68
C HIS A 15 20.44 -7.45 15.09
N ARG A 16 21.20 -6.56 14.47
CA ARG A 16 20.70 -5.28 13.93
C ARG A 16 19.56 -5.45 12.90
N SER A 17 19.56 -6.53 12.15
CA SER A 17 18.55 -6.82 11.11
C SER A 17 17.27 -7.46 11.67
N PHE A 18 17.29 -7.98 12.90
CA PHE A 18 16.18 -8.72 13.48
C PHE A 18 14.82 -7.98 13.43
N PRO A 19 14.73 -6.70 13.84
CA PRO A 19 13.46 -5.99 13.83
C PRO A 19 12.87 -5.83 12.42
N TYR A 20 13.70 -5.66 11.40
CA TYR A 20 13.25 -5.52 10.01
C TYR A 20 12.68 -6.85 9.48
N VAL A 21 13.38 -7.94 9.78
CA VAL A 21 12.92 -9.28 9.43
C VAL A 21 11.60 -9.58 10.12
N MET A 22 11.47 -9.23 11.40
CA MET A 22 10.22 -9.44 12.16
C MET A 22 9.08 -8.56 11.67
N ALA A 23 9.35 -7.31 11.28
CA ALA A 23 8.35 -6.41 10.73
C ALA A 23 7.73 -6.94 9.40
N PHE A 24 8.49 -7.71 8.64
CA PHE A 24 8.01 -8.43 7.46
C PHE A 24 7.35 -9.76 7.85
N LEU A 25 8.02 -10.58 8.67
CA LEU A 25 7.59 -11.95 8.94
C LEU A 25 6.32 -12.04 9.81
N MET A 26 6.11 -11.12 10.75
CA MET A 26 4.93 -11.20 11.63
C MET A 26 3.62 -11.14 10.83
N PRO A 27 3.34 -10.10 10.02
CA PRO A 27 2.12 -10.07 9.22
C PRO A 27 2.09 -11.21 8.19
N PHE A 28 3.22 -11.60 7.61
CA PHE A 28 3.29 -12.72 6.67
C PHE A 28 2.85 -14.04 7.32
N ILE A 29 3.40 -14.38 8.48
CA ILE A 29 3.06 -15.61 9.21
C ILE A 29 1.58 -15.61 9.62
N ILE A 30 1.04 -14.47 10.07
CA ILE A 30 -0.38 -14.36 10.41
C ILE A 30 -1.23 -14.65 9.18
N CYS A 31 -0.92 -14.07 8.02
CA CYS A 31 -1.63 -14.35 6.78
C CYS A 31 -1.53 -15.82 6.36
N VAL A 32 -0.34 -16.43 6.48
CA VAL A 32 -0.15 -17.88 6.21
C VAL A 32 -1.00 -18.73 7.14
N VAL A 33 -1.05 -18.41 8.45
CA VAL A 33 -1.93 -19.12 9.41
C VAL A 33 -3.40 -19.00 9.02
N ILE A 34 -3.82 -17.82 8.57
CA ILE A 34 -5.19 -17.61 8.04
C ILE A 34 -5.43 -18.48 6.80
N CYS A 35 -4.47 -18.56 5.88
CA CYS A 35 -4.56 -19.42 4.70
C CYS A 35 -4.67 -20.90 5.06
N ILE A 36 -3.89 -21.37 6.05
CA ILE A 36 -3.97 -22.74 6.58
C ILE A 36 -5.38 -23.01 7.13
N GLY A 37 -5.89 -22.10 7.97
CA GLY A 37 -7.20 -22.25 8.60
C GLY A 37 -8.36 -22.26 7.61
N ASN A 38 -8.21 -21.61 6.46
CA ASN A 38 -9.21 -21.56 5.39
C ASN A 38 -8.96 -22.57 4.26
N GLY A 39 -7.99 -23.46 4.39
CA GLY A 39 -7.68 -24.46 3.37
C GLY A 39 -7.26 -23.86 2.02
N VAL A 40 -6.57 -22.73 2.03
CA VAL A 40 -6.04 -22.10 0.81
C VAL A 40 -4.82 -22.89 0.31
N TYR A 41 -4.73 -23.13 -1.00
CA TYR A 41 -3.60 -23.83 -1.58
C TYR A 41 -2.23 -23.22 -1.15
N PRO A 42 -1.23 -24.02 -0.77
CA PRO A 42 -1.11 -25.50 -0.87
C PRO A 42 -1.68 -26.27 0.34
N PHE A 43 -2.41 -25.64 1.23
CA PHE A 43 -2.94 -26.26 2.46
C PHE A 43 -4.34 -26.88 2.28
N GLY A 44 -4.93 -26.71 1.09
CA GLY A 44 -6.24 -27.23 0.67
C GLY A 44 -6.55 -26.79 -0.76
N ASP A 45 -7.82 -26.93 -1.18
CA ASP A 45 -8.26 -26.67 -2.55
C ASP A 45 -8.89 -25.28 -2.75
N ASN A 46 -8.92 -24.44 -1.71
CA ASN A 46 -9.47 -23.08 -1.79
C ASN A 46 -8.46 -22.10 -2.35
N CYS A 47 -8.95 -20.96 -2.87
CA CYS A 47 -8.14 -19.82 -3.24
C CYS A 47 -8.63 -18.54 -2.53
N ILE A 48 -7.80 -17.51 -2.47
CA ILE A 48 -8.18 -16.21 -1.89
C ILE A 48 -8.90 -15.30 -2.90
N LEU A 49 -8.89 -15.67 -4.17
CA LEU A 49 -9.46 -14.85 -5.22
C LEU A 49 -10.98 -14.82 -5.11
N HIS A 50 -11.55 -13.62 -5.03
CA HIS A 50 -12.98 -13.39 -5.00
C HIS A 50 -13.35 -12.12 -5.75
N ILE A 51 -14.63 -11.96 -6.11
CA ILE A 51 -15.13 -10.80 -6.85
C ILE A 51 -14.28 -10.57 -8.12
N ASP A 52 -13.88 -9.35 -8.41
CA ASP A 52 -13.12 -8.95 -9.58
C ASP A 52 -11.72 -9.58 -9.63
N MET A 53 -11.17 -9.96 -8.49
CA MET A 53 -9.88 -10.62 -8.44
C MET A 53 -9.88 -11.94 -9.21
N TYR A 54 -11.00 -12.68 -9.15
CA TYR A 54 -11.17 -13.93 -9.88
C TYR A 54 -11.64 -13.68 -11.32
N HIS A 55 -12.71 -12.89 -11.51
CA HIS A 55 -13.35 -12.71 -12.82
C HIS A 55 -12.58 -11.78 -13.75
N GLN A 56 -11.83 -10.81 -13.21
CA GLN A 56 -11.20 -9.75 -13.97
C GLN A 56 -9.67 -9.78 -13.85
N TYR A 57 -9.10 -9.71 -12.64
CA TYR A 57 -7.66 -9.56 -12.49
C TYR A 57 -6.89 -10.81 -12.85
N CYS A 58 -7.39 -12.00 -12.56
CA CYS A 58 -6.73 -13.25 -12.92
C CYS A 58 -6.59 -13.40 -14.46
N PRO A 59 -7.62 -13.15 -15.30
CA PRO A 59 -7.45 -13.03 -16.75
C PRO A 59 -6.43 -11.98 -17.17
N PHE A 60 -6.38 -10.82 -16.53
CA PHE A 60 -5.41 -9.77 -16.86
C PHE A 60 -3.97 -10.19 -16.57
N PHE A 61 -3.72 -10.82 -15.43
CA PHE A 61 -2.43 -11.40 -15.10
C PHE A 61 -2.03 -12.52 -16.06
N THR A 62 -2.97 -13.34 -16.49
CA THR A 62 -2.76 -14.42 -17.47
C THR A 62 -2.35 -13.85 -18.83
N GLU A 63 -3.05 -12.82 -19.29
CA GLU A 63 -2.69 -12.13 -20.55
C GLU A 63 -1.35 -11.41 -20.44
N PHE A 64 -1.08 -10.77 -19.32
CA PHE A 64 0.22 -10.12 -19.09
C PHE A 64 1.38 -11.13 -19.14
N LEU A 65 1.23 -12.28 -18.47
CA LEU A 65 2.19 -13.38 -18.56
C LEU A 65 2.39 -13.85 -20.00
N HIS A 66 1.28 -14.01 -20.77
CA HIS A 66 1.36 -14.40 -22.17
C HIS A 66 2.18 -13.39 -22.98
N LYS A 67 1.86 -12.09 -22.85
CA LYS A 67 2.58 -11.02 -23.57
C LYS A 67 4.07 -10.95 -23.20
N LEU A 68 4.40 -11.06 -21.90
CA LEU A 68 5.80 -11.05 -21.46
C LEU A 68 6.60 -12.22 -22.03
N ARG A 69 5.99 -13.41 -22.20
CA ARG A 69 6.67 -14.59 -22.69
C ARG A 69 6.78 -14.67 -24.21
N THR A 70 5.80 -14.12 -24.92
CA THR A 70 5.75 -14.17 -26.38
C THR A 70 6.34 -12.91 -27.04
N GLY A 71 6.67 -11.87 -26.26
CA GLY A 71 7.03 -10.56 -26.79
C GLY A 71 5.85 -9.86 -27.47
N GLY A 72 4.60 -10.18 -27.05
CA GLY A 72 3.39 -9.59 -27.60
C GLY A 72 3.28 -8.09 -27.32
N SER A 73 2.57 -7.37 -28.21
CA SER A 73 2.34 -5.94 -28.05
C SER A 73 1.63 -5.61 -26.74
N LEU A 74 2.14 -4.62 -25.99
CA LEU A 74 1.47 -4.07 -24.81
C LEU A 74 0.44 -3.00 -25.16
N GLN A 75 0.26 -2.64 -26.44
CA GLN A 75 -0.69 -1.62 -26.85
C GLN A 75 -2.12 -2.15 -26.93
N TYR A 76 -2.31 -3.37 -27.44
CA TYR A 76 -3.65 -3.92 -27.69
C TYR A 76 -3.68 -5.42 -27.40
N SER A 77 -4.82 -5.94 -26.98
CA SER A 77 -5.07 -7.37 -26.81
C SER A 77 -6.41 -7.78 -27.38
N TRP A 78 -6.43 -8.84 -28.20
CA TRP A 78 -7.63 -9.52 -28.69
C TRP A 78 -8.21 -10.51 -27.67
N ASN A 79 -7.43 -10.88 -26.66
CA ASN A 79 -7.82 -11.88 -25.65
C ASN A 79 -8.66 -11.28 -24.51
N LEU A 80 -8.94 -9.97 -24.54
CA LEU A 80 -9.72 -9.27 -23.53
C LEU A 80 -10.98 -8.69 -24.13
N GLY A 81 -12.14 -9.21 -23.72
CA GLY A 81 -13.41 -8.89 -24.35
C GLY A 81 -13.42 -9.21 -25.84
N LEU A 82 -13.83 -8.28 -26.66
CA LEU A 82 -13.77 -8.34 -28.13
C LEU A 82 -12.55 -7.62 -28.72
N GLY A 83 -11.54 -7.42 -27.91
CA GLY A 83 -10.37 -6.60 -28.19
C GLY A 83 -10.40 -5.28 -27.44
N SER A 84 -9.29 -4.97 -26.74
CA SER A 84 -9.19 -3.79 -25.89
C SER A 84 -7.79 -3.18 -25.93
N ASP A 85 -7.73 -1.88 -25.65
CA ASP A 85 -6.47 -1.21 -25.33
C ASP A 85 -5.85 -1.84 -24.09
N PHE A 86 -4.62 -2.35 -24.24
CA PHE A 86 -3.93 -3.02 -23.14
C PHE A 86 -3.11 -2.03 -22.31
N VAL A 87 -2.74 -0.86 -22.86
CA VAL A 87 -1.93 0.13 -22.11
C VAL A 87 -2.71 0.68 -20.93
N SER A 88 -3.97 1.05 -21.14
CA SER A 88 -4.84 1.59 -20.09
C SER A 88 -5.18 0.54 -19.05
N LEU A 89 -5.45 -0.70 -19.49
CA LEU A 89 -5.63 -1.82 -18.58
C LEU A 89 -4.36 -2.07 -17.74
N TYR A 90 -3.19 -2.05 -18.38
CA TYR A 90 -1.91 -2.17 -17.70
C TYR A 90 -1.69 -1.03 -16.70
N ALA A 91 -1.99 0.21 -17.10
CA ALA A 91 -1.80 1.41 -16.27
C ALA A 91 -2.62 1.35 -14.96
N TYR A 92 -3.83 0.81 -15.00
CA TYR A 92 -4.68 0.72 -13.80
C TYR A 92 -4.41 -0.55 -12.98
N TYR A 93 -4.30 -1.73 -13.63
CA TYR A 93 -4.32 -3.02 -12.93
C TYR A 93 -2.96 -3.68 -12.76
N LEU A 94 -1.99 -3.44 -13.65
CA LEU A 94 -0.82 -4.27 -13.80
C LEU A 94 0.52 -3.54 -13.64
N ALA A 95 0.53 -2.22 -13.52
CA ALA A 95 1.73 -1.40 -13.57
C ALA A 95 2.67 -1.54 -12.35
N SER A 96 2.36 -2.42 -11.40
CA SER A 96 3.25 -2.73 -10.28
C SER A 96 4.57 -3.37 -10.76
N PRO A 97 5.73 -2.86 -10.32
CA PRO A 97 7.00 -3.54 -10.59
C PRO A 97 7.05 -4.99 -10.10
N LEU A 98 6.32 -5.30 -9.01
CA LEU A 98 6.25 -6.66 -8.46
C LEU A 98 5.50 -7.63 -9.38
N ASN A 99 4.60 -7.13 -10.24
CA ASN A 99 3.83 -7.96 -11.16
C ASN A 99 4.71 -8.59 -12.24
N PHE A 100 5.89 -8.01 -12.57
CA PHE A 100 6.83 -8.61 -13.50
C PHE A 100 7.40 -9.94 -13.01
N LEU A 101 7.34 -10.21 -11.70
CA LEU A 101 7.75 -11.52 -11.16
C LEU A 101 6.88 -12.67 -11.70
N ILE A 102 5.73 -12.38 -12.30
CA ILE A 102 4.86 -13.38 -12.93
C ILE A 102 5.58 -14.13 -14.06
N VAL A 103 6.59 -13.54 -14.68
CA VAL A 103 7.35 -14.21 -15.75
C VAL A 103 8.00 -15.50 -15.27
N LEU A 104 8.29 -15.61 -13.98
CA LEU A 104 8.85 -16.80 -13.34
C LEU A 104 7.78 -17.86 -13.01
N CYS A 105 6.49 -17.49 -13.08
CA CYS A 105 5.39 -18.34 -12.69
C CYS A 105 4.96 -19.28 -13.84
N PRO A 106 4.86 -20.61 -13.66
CA PRO A 106 4.25 -21.49 -14.65
C PRO A 106 2.80 -21.10 -14.92
N LYS A 107 2.31 -21.25 -16.17
CA LYS A 107 0.96 -20.80 -16.57
C LYS A 107 -0.19 -21.33 -15.71
N HIS A 108 -0.05 -22.52 -15.16
CA HIS A 108 -1.08 -23.18 -14.35
C HIS A 108 -1.19 -22.61 -12.92
N TYR A 109 -0.23 -21.80 -12.47
CA TYR A 109 -0.13 -21.31 -11.09
C TYR A 109 -0.31 -19.79 -10.97
N VAL A 110 -1.05 -19.16 -11.89
CA VAL A 110 -1.30 -17.70 -11.84
C VAL A 110 -2.10 -17.31 -10.59
N ILE A 111 -3.05 -18.15 -10.16
CA ILE A 111 -3.86 -17.93 -8.96
C ILE A 111 -2.98 -17.97 -7.71
N GLU A 112 -2.10 -18.96 -7.62
CA GLU A 112 -1.16 -19.13 -6.52
C GLU A 112 -0.13 -18.00 -6.49
N PHE A 113 0.34 -17.57 -7.66
CA PHE A 113 1.20 -16.40 -7.77
C PHE A 113 0.52 -15.14 -7.22
N MET A 114 -0.72 -14.89 -7.60
CA MET A 114 -1.49 -13.75 -7.09
C MET A 114 -1.68 -13.85 -5.57
N THR A 115 -1.95 -15.04 -5.03
CA THR A 115 -2.02 -15.29 -3.60
C THR A 115 -0.71 -14.91 -2.90
N ILE A 116 0.42 -15.44 -3.37
CA ILE A 116 1.74 -15.14 -2.81
C ILE A 116 2.04 -13.63 -2.90
N LEU A 117 1.67 -13.01 -4.01
CA LEU A 117 1.89 -11.57 -4.24
C LEU A 117 1.11 -10.71 -3.25
N VAL A 118 -0.15 -11.04 -2.96
CA VAL A 118 -0.96 -10.35 -1.94
C VAL A 118 -0.31 -10.51 -0.56
N LEU A 119 0.04 -11.73 -0.16
CA LEU A 119 0.69 -11.97 1.12
C LEU A 119 2.01 -11.22 1.25
N ALA A 120 2.81 -11.19 0.19
CA ALA A 120 4.07 -10.45 0.14
C ALA A 120 3.86 -8.93 0.26
N LYS A 121 2.86 -8.36 -0.43
CA LYS A 121 2.52 -6.94 -0.33
C LYS A 121 2.05 -6.57 1.08
N ILE A 122 1.22 -7.39 1.73
CA ILE A 122 0.82 -7.20 3.13
C ILE A 122 2.05 -7.22 4.05
N ALA A 123 2.95 -8.17 3.87
CA ALA A 123 4.18 -8.26 4.66
C ALA A 123 5.11 -7.04 4.44
N LEU A 124 5.20 -6.55 3.19
CA LEU A 124 5.94 -5.34 2.85
C LEU A 124 5.32 -4.09 3.50
N CYS A 125 3.99 -4.01 3.63
CA CYS A 125 3.34 -2.92 4.38
C CYS A 125 3.86 -2.86 5.82
N GLY A 126 4.00 -4.00 6.50
CA GLY A 126 4.58 -4.06 7.84
C GLY A 126 6.02 -3.57 7.88
N LEU A 127 6.85 -4.01 6.95
CA LEU A 127 8.24 -3.57 6.86
C LEU A 127 8.37 -2.07 6.58
N THR A 128 7.63 -1.54 5.63
CA THR A 128 7.72 -0.12 5.25
C THR A 128 7.20 0.80 6.35
N PHE A 129 6.14 0.40 7.05
CA PHE A 129 5.64 1.15 8.19
C PHE A 129 6.62 1.10 9.38
N PHE A 130 7.30 -0.02 9.61
CA PHE A 130 8.38 -0.08 10.59
C PHE A 130 9.53 0.90 10.24
N LEU A 131 9.89 1.00 8.96
CA LEU A 131 10.89 1.96 8.49
C LEU A 131 10.44 3.41 8.74
N PHE A 132 9.15 3.71 8.53
CA PHE A 132 8.58 5.01 8.85
C PHE A 132 8.67 5.31 10.36
N LEU A 133 8.16 4.42 11.22
CA LEU A 133 8.22 4.61 12.67
C LEU A 133 9.66 4.78 13.16
N LYS A 134 10.57 3.96 12.64
CA LYS A 134 11.99 4.05 12.97
C LYS A 134 12.57 5.43 12.65
N TYR A 135 12.23 5.98 11.48
CA TYR A 135 12.73 7.29 11.07
C TYR A 135 12.05 8.42 11.85
N HIS A 136 10.73 8.42 11.89
CA HIS A 136 9.90 9.47 12.46
C HIS A 136 10.17 9.66 13.96
N PHE A 137 10.25 8.57 14.73
CA PHE A 137 10.50 8.59 16.17
C PHE A 137 11.97 8.45 16.55
N HIS A 138 12.89 8.53 15.58
CA HIS A 138 14.34 8.42 15.83
C HIS A 138 14.72 7.19 16.68
N LEU A 139 14.15 6.02 16.36
CA LEU A 139 14.33 4.78 17.15
C LEU A 139 15.78 4.28 17.19
N ILE A 140 16.69 4.91 16.44
CA ILE A 140 18.13 4.64 16.48
C ILE A 140 18.80 5.72 17.32
N GLY A 141 19.43 5.31 18.42
CA GLY A 141 20.28 6.16 19.23
C GLY A 141 21.57 6.60 18.51
N LYS A 142 22.31 7.55 19.11
CA LYS A 142 23.62 8.03 18.60
C LYS A 142 24.62 6.88 18.36
N ASP A 143 24.52 5.79 19.11
CA ASP A 143 25.37 4.60 18.99
C ASP A 143 24.92 3.64 17.86
N SER A 144 24.06 4.07 16.95
CA SER A 144 23.49 3.26 15.87
C SER A 144 22.73 2.00 16.37
N LYS A 145 22.35 1.97 17.64
CA LYS A 145 21.56 0.89 18.23
C LYS A 145 20.10 1.31 18.34
N LEU A 146 19.20 0.37 18.00
CA LEU A 146 17.76 0.54 18.24
C LEU A 146 17.48 0.53 19.75
N HIS A 147 16.69 1.49 20.22
CA HIS A 147 16.24 1.50 21.62
C HIS A 147 15.30 0.32 21.87
N LYS A 148 15.76 -0.68 22.62
CA LYS A 148 15.03 -1.96 22.84
C LYS A 148 13.57 -1.76 23.28
N ASN A 149 13.33 -0.78 24.14
CA ASN A 149 11.98 -0.51 24.68
C ASN A 149 11.01 0.07 23.62
N GLN A 150 11.50 0.57 22.49
CA GLN A 150 10.69 1.14 21.43
C GLN A 150 10.51 0.20 20.24
N VAL A 151 11.33 -0.85 20.13
CA VAL A 151 11.26 -1.82 19.02
C VAL A 151 9.97 -2.63 19.07
N ILE A 152 9.59 -3.12 20.25
CA ILE A 152 8.38 -3.94 20.38
C ILE A 152 7.11 -3.15 20.03
N PRO A 153 6.86 -1.96 20.57
CA PRO A 153 5.75 -1.12 20.13
C PRO A 153 5.78 -0.85 18.63
N ALA A 154 6.95 -0.54 18.05
CA ALA A 154 7.07 -0.30 16.61
C ALA A 154 6.71 -1.54 15.78
N LEU A 155 7.08 -2.74 16.20
CA LEU A 155 6.69 -4.00 15.55
C LEU A 155 5.18 -4.25 15.66
N VAL A 156 4.58 -3.99 16.83
CA VAL A 156 3.13 -4.12 17.02
C VAL A 156 2.36 -3.19 16.11
N PHE A 157 2.72 -1.90 16.08
CA PHE A 157 2.07 -0.93 15.20
C PHE A 157 2.31 -1.20 13.71
N SER A 158 3.48 -1.71 13.35
CA SER A 158 3.78 -2.13 11.97
C SER A 158 2.91 -3.30 11.53
N THR A 159 2.70 -4.26 12.41
CA THR A 159 1.79 -5.39 12.17
C THR A 159 0.33 -4.91 12.11
N ALA A 160 -0.07 -3.99 13.00
CA ALA A 160 -1.42 -3.39 12.97
C ALA A 160 -1.69 -2.61 11.67
N TYR A 161 -0.70 -1.89 11.14
CA TYR A 161 -0.81 -1.23 9.84
C TYR A 161 -1.01 -2.24 8.71
N ALA A 162 -0.17 -3.28 8.66
CA ALA A 162 -0.23 -4.33 7.64
C ALA A 162 -1.55 -5.12 7.68
N LEU A 163 -2.18 -5.23 8.85
CA LEU A 163 -3.44 -5.95 9.07
C LEU A 163 -4.59 -4.98 9.42
N SER A 164 -4.49 -3.72 8.96
CA SER A 164 -5.55 -2.72 9.17
C SER A 164 -6.85 -3.12 8.50
N GLY A 165 -7.96 -2.51 8.94
CA GLY A 165 -9.27 -2.72 8.34
C GLY A 165 -9.31 -2.42 6.84
N PHE A 166 -8.55 -1.42 6.38
CA PHE A 166 -8.39 -1.15 4.95
C PHE A 166 -7.77 -2.35 4.21
N VAL A 167 -6.65 -2.87 4.72
CA VAL A 167 -5.98 -4.03 4.10
C VAL A 167 -6.87 -5.27 4.17
N ALA A 168 -7.57 -5.50 5.29
CA ALA A 168 -8.50 -6.62 5.43
C ALA A 168 -9.66 -6.55 4.44
N ALA A 169 -10.19 -5.34 4.19
CA ALA A 169 -11.32 -5.14 3.29
C ALA A 169 -10.93 -5.13 1.80
N TYR A 170 -9.77 -4.55 1.46
CA TYR A 170 -9.39 -4.21 0.08
C TYR A 170 -8.11 -4.88 -0.42
N SER A 171 -7.54 -5.86 0.27
CA SER A 171 -6.34 -6.57 -0.21
C SER A 171 -6.57 -7.37 -1.50
N TRP A 172 -7.83 -7.62 -1.86
CA TRP A 172 -8.21 -8.21 -3.13
C TRP A 172 -8.04 -7.23 -4.31
N ASP A 173 -8.07 -5.91 -4.07
CA ASP A 173 -7.64 -4.89 -5.02
C ASP A 173 -6.10 -4.84 -5.07
N ILE A 174 -5.52 -5.88 -5.64
CA ILE A 174 -4.08 -6.15 -5.61
C ILE A 174 -3.23 -4.96 -6.10
N MET A 175 -3.76 -4.14 -7.04
CA MET A 175 -3.12 -2.96 -7.58
C MET A 175 -3.09 -1.79 -6.58
N TRP A 176 -4.02 -1.72 -5.63
CA TRP A 176 -4.03 -0.67 -4.60
C TRP A 176 -2.94 -0.91 -3.54
N MET A 177 -2.59 -2.17 -3.32
CA MET A 177 -1.64 -2.56 -2.28
C MET A 177 -0.23 -1.99 -2.49
N ASP A 178 0.18 -1.70 -3.73
CA ASP A 178 1.46 -1.04 -4.01
C ASP A 178 1.50 0.37 -3.41
N CYS A 179 0.42 1.12 -3.54
CA CYS A 179 0.31 2.45 -2.97
C CYS A 179 0.34 2.41 -1.44
N ILE A 180 -0.33 1.45 -0.83
CA ILE A 180 -0.36 1.27 0.63
C ILE A 180 1.02 0.89 1.18
N LEU A 181 1.74 0.00 0.51
CA LEU A 181 3.11 -0.35 0.93
C LEU A 181 4.13 0.78 0.69
N LEU A 182 3.93 1.62 -0.33
CA LEU A 182 4.81 2.76 -0.62
C LEU A 182 4.51 3.98 0.26
N PHE A 183 3.27 4.12 0.75
CA PHE A 183 2.84 5.28 1.51
C PHE A 183 3.74 5.62 2.72
N PRO A 184 4.13 4.67 3.59
CA PRO A 184 5.06 4.97 4.68
C PRO A 184 6.42 5.48 4.20
N LEU A 185 6.92 4.98 3.06
CA LEU A 185 8.18 5.44 2.48
C LEU A 185 8.07 6.83 1.87
N ILE A 186 6.92 7.16 1.26
CA ILE A 186 6.61 8.51 0.78
C ILE A 186 6.63 9.49 1.95
N MET A 187 6.05 9.12 3.09
CA MET A 187 6.05 9.92 4.32
C MET A 187 7.48 10.19 4.81
N VAL A 188 8.33 9.15 4.91
CA VAL A 188 9.76 9.31 5.23
C VAL A 188 10.44 10.22 4.21
N GLY A 189 10.14 10.03 2.93
CA GLY A 189 10.67 10.83 1.85
C GLY A 189 10.33 12.31 1.98
N LEU A 190 9.07 12.62 2.31
CA LEU A 190 8.60 13.98 2.52
C LEU A 190 9.25 14.64 3.75
N GLU A 191 9.37 13.93 4.87
CA GLU A 191 10.08 14.42 6.03
C GLU A 191 11.55 14.72 5.72
N LYS A 192 12.24 13.83 4.98
CA LYS A 192 13.62 14.05 4.53
C LYS A 192 13.76 15.22 3.58
N LEU A 193 12.81 15.38 2.66
CA LEU A 193 12.77 16.54 1.74
C LEU A 193 12.69 17.85 2.51
N VAL A 194 11.81 17.90 3.52
CA VAL A 194 11.58 19.13 4.31
C VAL A 194 12.72 19.37 5.31
N ARG A 195 13.04 18.36 6.13
CA ARG A 195 13.99 18.51 7.26
C ARG A 195 15.47 18.39 6.85
N GLU A 196 15.78 17.47 5.91
CA GLU A 196 17.17 17.16 5.51
C GLU A 196 17.53 17.69 4.11
N GLN A 197 16.56 18.24 3.38
CA GLN A 197 16.73 18.72 1.99
C GLN A 197 17.13 17.60 1.01
N LYS A 198 16.74 16.34 1.30
CA LYS A 198 17.00 15.14 0.49
C LYS A 198 15.73 14.66 -0.21
N PRO A 199 15.51 15.02 -1.49
CA PRO A 199 14.25 14.75 -2.18
C PRO A 199 14.16 13.36 -2.80
N GLY A 200 15.28 12.64 -2.96
CA GLY A 200 15.35 11.43 -3.78
C GLY A 200 14.36 10.34 -3.37
N LEU A 201 14.25 10.06 -2.07
CA LEU A 201 13.29 9.04 -1.60
C LEU A 201 11.84 9.46 -1.88
N TYR A 202 11.50 10.71 -1.61
CA TYR A 202 10.17 11.26 -1.88
C TYR A 202 9.80 11.13 -3.35
N PHE A 203 10.68 11.63 -4.22
CA PHE A 203 10.48 11.59 -5.67
C PHE A 203 10.27 10.15 -6.18
N VAL A 204 11.17 9.24 -5.84
CA VAL A 204 11.12 7.85 -6.35
C VAL A 204 9.88 7.11 -5.83
N THR A 205 9.59 7.21 -4.54
CA THR A 205 8.46 6.47 -3.97
C THR A 205 7.11 7.04 -4.39
N LEU A 206 6.99 8.36 -4.55
CA LEU A 206 5.78 8.99 -5.08
C LEU A 206 5.60 8.65 -6.56
N ALA A 207 6.65 8.74 -7.38
CA ALA A 207 6.59 8.36 -8.79
C ALA A 207 6.18 6.90 -8.97
N LEU A 208 6.76 5.97 -8.19
CA LEU A 208 6.39 4.56 -8.21
C LEU A 208 4.93 4.33 -7.76
N SER A 209 4.44 5.11 -6.79
CA SER A 209 3.06 5.01 -6.34
C SER A 209 2.09 5.44 -7.45
N VAL A 210 2.32 6.62 -8.05
CA VAL A 210 1.48 7.13 -9.15
C VAL A 210 1.53 6.21 -10.36
N PHE A 211 2.71 5.65 -10.67
CA PHE A 211 2.90 4.70 -11.76
C PHE A 211 2.17 3.38 -11.51
N ALA A 212 2.21 2.86 -10.27
CA ALA A 212 1.59 1.59 -9.92
C ALA A 212 0.05 1.65 -9.88
N ASN A 213 -0.51 2.74 -9.35
CA ASN A 213 -1.95 3.00 -9.37
C ASN A 213 -2.23 4.49 -9.09
N TYR A 214 -2.71 5.20 -10.10
CA TYR A 214 -3.00 6.64 -10.00
C TYR A 214 -4.20 6.94 -9.09
N TYR A 215 -5.21 6.06 -9.04
CA TYR A 215 -6.45 6.28 -8.28
C TYR A 215 -6.17 6.44 -6.78
N ILE A 216 -5.46 5.49 -6.16
CA ILE A 216 -5.07 5.59 -4.75
C ILE A 216 -4.02 6.70 -4.55
N SER A 217 -3.13 6.89 -5.52
CA SER A 217 -2.10 7.92 -5.42
C SER A 217 -2.65 9.34 -5.41
N ILE A 218 -3.79 9.63 -6.04
CA ILE A 218 -4.47 10.93 -5.91
C ILE A 218 -4.88 11.17 -4.45
N MET A 219 -5.44 10.17 -3.77
CA MET A 219 -5.80 10.27 -2.35
C MET A 219 -4.56 10.50 -1.46
N ILE A 220 -3.47 9.78 -1.78
CA ILE A 220 -2.17 9.99 -1.10
C ILE A 220 -1.67 11.42 -1.34
N CYS A 221 -1.73 11.93 -2.57
CA CYS A 221 -1.30 13.31 -2.88
C CYS A 221 -2.08 14.36 -2.08
N ILE A 222 -3.40 14.20 -1.95
CA ILE A 222 -4.24 15.08 -1.11
C ILE A 222 -3.76 15.01 0.34
N PHE A 223 -3.53 13.83 0.88
CA PHE A 223 -3.01 13.66 2.25
C PHE A 223 -1.63 14.31 2.40
N LEU A 224 -0.74 14.16 1.42
CA LEU A 224 0.61 14.74 1.46
C LEU A 224 0.60 16.27 1.51
N VAL A 225 -0.40 16.93 0.88
CA VAL A 225 -0.57 18.38 1.01
C VAL A 225 -0.83 18.76 2.47
N PHE A 226 -1.75 18.08 3.14
CA PHE A 226 -2.04 18.34 4.56
C PHE A 226 -0.83 18.04 5.44
N TYR A 227 -0.17 16.93 5.20
CA TYR A 227 1.02 16.57 5.96
C TYR A 227 2.19 17.54 5.71
N PHE A 228 2.37 18.00 4.48
CA PHE A 228 3.34 19.05 4.17
C PHE A 228 3.04 20.36 4.89
N ILE A 229 1.76 20.77 4.96
CA ILE A 229 1.34 21.97 5.70
C ILE A 229 1.75 21.84 7.18
N LEU A 230 1.52 20.68 7.82
CA LEU A 230 1.95 20.42 9.19
C LEU A 230 3.48 20.56 9.33
N LEU A 231 4.26 19.93 8.46
CA LEU A 231 5.71 20.01 8.45
C LEU A 231 6.21 21.42 8.19
N PHE A 232 5.54 22.18 7.31
CA PHE A 232 5.88 23.56 6.97
C PHE A 232 5.75 24.51 8.16
N PHE A 233 4.71 24.34 8.97
CA PHE A 233 4.52 25.17 10.16
C PHE A 233 5.48 24.81 11.31
N THR A 234 5.82 23.54 11.42
CA THR A 234 6.75 23.05 12.48
C THR A 234 8.22 23.28 12.14
N GLN A 235 8.55 23.58 10.86
CA GLN A 235 9.93 23.81 10.43
C GLN A 235 10.43 25.20 10.85
N LYS A 236 11.66 25.25 11.36
CA LYS A 236 12.40 26.49 11.71
C LYS A 236 13.23 26.97 10.51
N GLY A 237 12.70 27.94 9.76
CA GLY A 237 13.41 28.59 8.65
C GLY A 237 13.34 27.85 7.30
N GLY A 238 13.76 28.50 6.23
CA GLY A 238 13.82 27.93 4.87
C GLY A 238 12.50 27.52 4.24
N LYS A 239 11.39 28.07 4.71
CA LYS A 239 10.01 27.68 4.34
C LYS A 239 9.74 27.76 2.84
N LEU A 240 10.13 28.86 2.19
CA LEU A 240 9.94 29.01 0.74
C LEU A 240 10.71 27.94 -0.06
N LYS A 241 11.95 27.63 0.34
CA LYS A 241 12.74 26.58 -0.31
C LYS A 241 12.12 25.20 -0.11
N ALA A 242 11.55 24.92 1.05
CA ALA A 242 10.85 23.67 1.31
C ALA A 242 9.58 23.54 0.44
N PHE A 243 8.80 24.62 0.32
CA PHE A 243 7.63 24.67 -0.55
C PHE A 243 8.00 24.44 -2.03
N LEU A 244 9.01 25.16 -2.53
CA LEU A 244 9.45 25.02 -3.93
C LEU A 244 9.97 23.61 -4.21
N ARG A 245 10.70 22.99 -3.26
CA ARG A 245 11.11 21.58 -3.40
C ARG A 245 9.92 20.63 -3.42
N PHE A 246 8.99 20.80 -2.47
CA PHE A 246 7.79 19.95 -2.44
C PHE A 246 7.02 20.03 -3.76
N ALA A 247 6.71 21.25 -4.24
CA ALA A 247 6.01 21.44 -5.50
C ALA A 247 6.78 20.84 -6.68
N TRP A 248 8.09 21.12 -6.77
CA TRP A 248 8.91 20.66 -7.89
C TRP A 248 9.02 19.14 -7.95
N TYR A 249 9.33 18.47 -6.85
CA TYR A 249 9.49 17.02 -6.85
C TYR A 249 8.15 16.26 -6.92
N SER A 250 7.04 16.85 -6.48
CA SER A 250 5.71 16.32 -6.71
C SER A 250 5.34 16.38 -8.19
N LEU A 251 5.58 17.52 -8.85
CA LEU A 251 5.36 17.67 -10.30
C LEU A 251 6.25 16.70 -11.09
N LEU A 252 7.53 16.59 -10.74
CA LEU A 252 8.42 15.64 -11.40
C LEU A 252 7.95 14.20 -11.25
N ALA A 253 7.49 13.79 -10.06
CA ALA A 253 6.95 12.44 -9.84
C ALA A 253 5.72 12.16 -10.72
N GLY A 254 4.80 13.12 -10.81
CA GLY A 254 3.66 13.04 -11.74
C GLY A 254 4.10 13.00 -13.20
N SER A 255 5.06 13.85 -13.60
CA SER A 255 5.55 13.92 -14.98
C SER A 255 6.18 12.63 -15.47
N VAL A 256 6.96 11.95 -14.65
CA VAL A 256 7.52 10.62 -15.01
C VAL A 256 6.41 9.59 -15.22
N SER A 257 5.33 9.67 -14.47
CA SER A 257 4.20 8.75 -14.57
C SER A 257 3.28 9.05 -15.78
N MET A 258 3.45 10.20 -16.46
CA MET A 258 2.63 10.58 -17.62
C MET A 258 2.75 9.58 -18.78
N VAL A 259 3.80 8.79 -18.85
CA VAL A 259 3.94 7.73 -19.85
C VAL A 259 2.78 6.72 -19.79
N LEU A 260 2.19 6.48 -18.63
CA LEU A 260 0.99 5.66 -18.46
C LEU A 260 -0.28 6.50 -18.32
N LEU A 261 -0.20 7.65 -17.66
CA LEU A 261 -1.38 8.47 -17.37
C LEU A 261 -1.96 9.11 -18.64
N LEU A 262 -1.14 9.52 -19.62
CA LEU A 262 -1.66 10.15 -20.85
C LEU A 262 -2.51 9.20 -21.70
N PRO A 263 -2.08 7.95 -22.01
CA PRO A 263 -2.95 6.96 -22.64
C PRO A 263 -4.22 6.68 -21.84
N GLU A 264 -4.11 6.57 -20.53
CA GLU A 264 -5.24 6.31 -19.64
C GLU A 264 -6.27 7.45 -19.68
N ILE A 265 -5.83 8.70 -19.57
CA ILE A 265 -6.71 9.88 -19.67
C ILE A 265 -7.43 9.91 -21.03
N ALA A 266 -6.73 9.57 -22.11
CA ALA A 266 -7.33 9.53 -23.44
C ALA A 266 -8.44 8.47 -23.55
N VAL A 267 -8.22 7.29 -22.98
CA VAL A 267 -9.23 6.20 -22.97
C VAL A 267 -10.39 6.53 -22.04
N LEU A 268 -10.11 7.01 -20.82
CA LEU A 268 -11.17 7.42 -19.89
C LEU A 268 -12.05 8.54 -20.45
N SER A 269 -11.45 9.52 -21.14
CA SER A 269 -12.20 10.63 -21.75
C SER A 269 -13.12 10.19 -22.90
N ALA A 270 -12.81 9.04 -23.51
CA ALA A 270 -13.63 8.43 -24.56
C ALA A 270 -14.61 7.36 -24.04
N SER A 271 -14.58 7.07 -22.75
CA SER A 271 -15.44 6.07 -22.12
C SER A 271 -16.67 6.71 -21.46
N GLY A 272 -17.67 5.88 -21.12
CA GLY A 272 -18.85 6.31 -20.35
C GLY A 272 -18.51 6.90 -18.97
N SER A 273 -17.34 6.60 -18.41
CA SER A 273 -16.86 7.17 -17.13
C SER A 273 -16.64 8.69 -17.21
N ALA A 274 -16.50 9.27 -18.42
CA ALA A 274 -16.39 10.72 -18.61
C ALA A 274 -17.75 11.45 -18.46
N GLU A 275 -18.85 10.74 -18.46
CA GLU A 275 -20.20 11.29 -18.28
C GLU A 275 -20.53 11.53 -16.80
N ASP A 276 -19.81 10.87 -15.88
CA ASP A 276 -20.00 11.06 -14.47
C ASP A 276 -19.51 12.45 -14.03
N SER A 277 -20.39 13.22 -13.42
CA SER A 277 -20.09 14.54 -12.89
C SER A 277 -20.15 14.54 -11.35
N PHE A 278 -19.35 15.41 -10.72
CA PHE A 278 -19.49 15.64 -9.29
C PHE A 278 -20.93 16.06 -8.95
N PRO A 279 -21.46 15.61 -7.79
CA PRO A 279 -22.76 16.05 -7.32
C PRO A 279 -22.87 17.60 -7.32
N LYS A 280 -23.95 18.14 -7.86
CA LYS A 280 -24.18 19.60 -7.92
C LYS A 280 -24.49 20.20 -6.53
N THR A 281 -24.89 19.37 -5.59
CA THR A 281 -25.23 19.72 -4.20
C THR A 281 -24.40 18.87 -3.25
N LEU A 282 -24.12 19.42 -2.05
CA LEU A 282 -23.48 18.66 -0.98
C LEU A 282 -24.48 17.64 -0.44
N GLU A 283 -24.21 16.36 -0.70
CA GLU A 283 -25.02 15.25 -0.22
C GLU A 283 -24.25 14.45 0.83
N TRP A 284 -24.93 14.16 1.94
CA TRP A 284 -24.41 13.31 3.00
C TRP A 284 -24.97 11.90 2.83
N TYR A 285 -24.14 10.97 2.38
CA TYR A 285 -24.56 9.59 2.17
C TYR A 285 -24.63 8.79 3.47
N PHE A 286 -24.02 9.27 4.55
CA PHE A 286 -23.97 8.57 5.83
C PHE A 286 -23.87 9.53 7.02
N SER A 287 -24.26 9.05 8.21
CA SER A 287 -24.16 9.80 9.46
C SER A 287 -22.73 9.77 10.00
N VAL A 288 -22.17 10.93 10.35
CA VAL A 288 -20.84 11.02 10.99
C VAL A 288 -20.76 10.20 12.28
N ILE A 289 -21.85 10.16 13.07
CA ILE A 289 -21.90 9.39 14.32
C ILE A 289 -21.81 7.89 14.05
N ALA A 290 -22.51 7.42 13.01
CA ALA A 290 -22.46 6.03 12.62
C ALA A 290 -21.07 5.65 12.07
N GLU A 291 -20.39 6.53 11.34
CA GLU A 291 -19.00 6.33 10.90
C GLU A 291 -18.01 6.24 12.07
N LEU A 292 -18.16 7.08 13.08
CA LEU A 292 -17.36 6.98 14.31
C LEU A 292 -17.58 5.63 15.01
N GLY A 293 -18.83 5.13 15.02
CA GLY A 293 -19.14 3.78 15.49
C GLY A 293 -18.44 2.68 14.69
N ARG A 294 -18.39 2.82 13.36
CA ARG A 294 -17.68 1.87 12.48
C ARG A 294 -16.16 1.88 12.65
N ALA A 295 -15.59 3.01 13.02
CA ALA A 295 -14.16 3.07 13.36
C ALA A 295 -13.77 2.13 14.53
N ALA A 296 -14.71 1.78 15.40
CA ALA A 296 -14.53 0.86 16.52
C ALA A 296 -14.94 -0.59 16.21
N ALA A 297 -15.56 -0.87 15.06
CA ALA A 297 -16.21 -2.13 14.76
C ALA A 297 -15.77 -2.70 13.40
N VAL A 298 -16.41 -3.76 12.99
CA VAL A 298 -16.10 -4.67 11.89
C VAL A 298 -15.94 -3.98 10.52
N THR A 299 -14.97 -4.46 9.72
CA THR A 299 -14.83 -4.12 8.30
C THR A 299 -15.74 -4.99 7.44
N THR A 300 -16.19 -4.46 6.30
CA THR A 300 -16.90 -5.21 5.28
C THR A 300 -16.11 -5.18 3.98
N SER A 301 -16.09 -6.29 3.26
CA SER A 301 -15.37 -6.41 1.97
C SER A 301 -16.15 -5.83 0.77
N TYR A 302 -17.34 -5.31 1.00
CA TYR A 302 -18.17 -4.75 -0.06
C TYR A 302 -17.89 -3.27 -0.29
N THR A 303 -17.96 -2.88 -1.54
CA THR A 303 -17.92 -1.49 -2.00
C THR A 303 -19.20 -1.21 -2.79
N GLY A 304 -19.80 -0.05 -2.60
CA GLY A 304 -21.02 0.36 -3.29
C GLY A 304 -21.68 1.52 -2.57
N ASN A 305 -22.68 2.15 -3.20
CA ASN A 305 -23.34 3.33 -2.65
C ASN A 305 -24.05 3.07 -1.31
N ASP A 306 -24.43 1.83 -1.05
CA ASP A 306 -25.09 1.42 0.20
C ASP A 306 -24.09 0.96 1.28
N HIS A 307 -22.78 1.00 0.99
CA HIS A 307 -21.73 0.55 1.88
C HIS A 307 -20.90 1.72 2.39
N TRP A 308 -20.67 1.67 3.66
CA TRP A 308 -19.95 2.70 4.40
C TRP A 308 -18.44 2.50 4.32
N PRO A 309 -17.63 3.58 4.37
CA PRO A 309 -16.18 3.45 4.34
C PRO A 309 -15.64 2.61 5.51
N ASN A 310 -14.58 1.86 5.25
CA ASN A 310 -13.91 1.02 6.25
C ASN A 310 -12.86 1.83 7.01
N LEU A 311 -13.26 2.50 8.09
CA LEU A 311 -12.39 3.33 8.92
C LEU A 311 -11.75 2.57 10.10
N TYR A 312 -12.01 1.28 10.24
CA TYR A 312 -11.52 0.48 11.35
C TYR A 312 -9.98 0.38 11.34
N ALA A 313 -9.36 0.96 12.36
CA ALA A 313 -7.92 0.92 12.59
C ALA A 313 -7.52 0.03 13.78
N GLY A 314 -8.48 -0.66 14.39
CA GLY A 314 -8.32 -1.41 15.64
C GLY A 314 -8.81 -0.65 16.85
N ALA A 315 -9.66 -1.27 17.68
CA ALA A 315 -10.23 -0.64 18.86
C ALA A 315 -9.15 -0.09 19.82
N PHE A 316 -8.04 -0.82 19.96
CA PHE A 316 -6.91 -0.37 20.78
C PHE A 316 -6.27 0.92 20.24
N THR A 317 -6.16 1.08 18.93
CA THR A 317 -5.64 2.30 18.29
C THR A 317 -6.54 3.49 18.61
N LEU A 318 -7.87 3.32 18.56
CA LEU A 318 -8.81 4.37 18.92
C LEU A 318 -8.68 4.79 20.39
N VAL A 319 -8.56 3.83 21.31
CA VAL A 319 -8.32 4.13 22.73
C VAL A 319 -7.04 4.96 22.90
N LEU A 320 -5.96 4.60 22.21
CA LEU A 320 -4.70 5.35 22.28
C LEU A 320 -4.82 6.76 21.69
N VAL A 321 -5.57 6.94 20.60
CA VAL A 321 -5.84 8.27 20.02
C VAL A 321 -6.60 9.14 21.02
N TRP A 322 -7.65 8.61 21.67
CA TRP A 322 -8.39 9.33 22.70
C TRP A 322 -7.51 9.71 23.90
N LEU A 323 -6.68 8.79 24.38
CA LEU A 323 -5.75 9.08 25.46
C LEU A 323 -4.75 10.19 25.07
N CYS A 324 -4.25 10.18 23.83
CA CYS A 324 -3.33 11.20 23.34
C CYS A 324 -3.99 12.58 23.14
N VAL A 325 -5.30 12.64 22.90
CA VAL A 325 -6.05 13.90 22.77
C VAL A 325 -6.40 14.50 24.15
N LEU A 326 -6.54 13.64 25.18
CA LEU A 326 -6.87 14.05 26.54
C LEU A 326 -5.65 14.46 27.39
N ASP A 327 -4.43 14.13 26.93
CA ASP A 327 -3.15 14.43 27.59
C ASP A 327 -2.57 15.75 27.08
#